data_fdfbc49a170dad20b5aa3d916fd04583
#
_entry.id   fdfbc49a170dad20b5aa3d916fd04583
#
_cell.length_a   1.000
_cell.length_b   1.000
_cell.length_c   1.000
_cell.angle_alpha   90.00
_cell.angle_beta   90.00
_cell.angle_gamma   90.00
#
_symmetry.space_group_name_H-M   'P 1'
#
loop_
_entity.id
_entity.type
_entity.pdbx_description
1 polymer ?
#
loop_
_entity_poly.entity_id
_entity_poly.type
_entity_poly.pdbx_seq_one_letter_code
_entity_poly.pdbx_strand_id
1 'polypeptide(L)'
;RILEIARASYRNTGFNEIGLTSLSSSDHPQILSIMDTLNREFQSRRVSIAMPSLRVNDEIKSVVTRMADVRKHGVTLAPEVATDRLRNIINKGIKDDDLYQGAHQAWKLGYTKMKLYFMMGIPSETREDLLGIVKMAERVSFERKNAGCGGLGQVKAAVSTFIPKALTPFQWHAQRRPEWVKETKKQLWDWQRLRAVKIQC
;
A
#
# COMPACT_ATOMS: atom_id res chain seq x y z
N ARG A 1 -20.56 13.14 -12.96
CA ARG A 1 -19.71 12.50 -13.99
C ARG A 1 -19.10 11.18 -13.52
N ILE A 2 -18.39 11.09 -12.36
CA ILE A 2 -17.81 9.83 -11.85
C ILE A 2 -18.90 8.75 -11.70
N LEU A 3 -20.01 9.07 -11.05
CA LEU A 3 -21.13 8.15 -10.87
C LEU A 3 -21.74 7.67 -12.21
N GLU A 4 -21.85 8.55 -13.18
CA GLU A 4 -22.38 8.21 -14.53
C GLU A 4 -21.44 7.23 -15.24
N ILE A 5 -20.12 7.48 -15.18
CA ILE A 5 -19.10 6.57 -15.73
C ILE A 5 -19.19 5.20 -15.04
N ALA A 6 -19.29 5.17 -13.71
CA ALA A 6 -19.40 3.94 -12.94
C ALA A 6 -20.65 3.15 -13.31
N ARG A 7 -21.82 3.83 -13.46
CA ARG A 7 -23.07 3.21 -13.92
C ARG A 7 -22.95 2.63 -15.33
N ALA A 8 -22.34 3.38 -16.24
CA ALA A 8 -22.12 2.92 -17.62
C ALA A 8 -21.17 1.72 -17.67
N SER A 9 -20.07 1.77 -16.93
CA SER A 9 -19.12 0.66 -16.82
C SER A 9 -19.80 -0.61 -16.29
N TYR A 10 -20.54 -0.50 -15.21
CA TYR A 10 -21.28 -1.64 -14.65
C TYR A 10 -22.30 -2.22 -15.66
N ARG A 11 -23.12 -1.38 -16.30
CA ARG A 11 -24.12 -1.82 -17.28
C ARG A 11 -23.51 -2.53 -18.48
N ASN A 12 -22.35 -2.04 -18.93
CA ASN A 12 -21.72 -2.55 -20.16
C ASN A 12 -20.84 -3.78 -19.90
N THR A 13 -20.36 -4.00 -18.68
CA THR A 13 -19.40 -5.08 -18.37
C THR A 13 -19.95 -6.12 -17.41
N GLY A 14 -20.88 -5.77 -16.54
CA GLY A 14 -21.38 -6.65 -15.46
C GLY A 14 -20.36 -6.98 -14.38
N PHE A 15 -19.20 -6.31 -14.35
CA PHE A 15 -18.17 -6.56 -13.32
C PHE A 15 -18.67 -6.16 -11.94
N ASN A 16 -18.30 -6.94 -10.94
CA ASN A 16 -18.69 -6.75 -9.55
C ASN A 16 -17.65 -5.95 -8.74
N GLU A 17 -16.72 -5.28 -9.40
CA GLU A 17 -15.73 -4.38 -8.81
C GLU A 17 -15.53 -3.17 -9.72
N ILE A 18 -15.51 -1.97 -9.11
CA ILE A 18 -15.20 -0.70 -9.77
C ILE A 18 -13.96 -0.11 -9.09
N GLY A 19 -12.86 0.03 -9.84
CA GLY A 19 -11.62 0.62 -9.37
C GLY A 19 -11.56 2.12 -9.61
N LEU A 20 -11.26 2.91 -8.57
CA LEU A 20 -10.95 4.32 -8.68
C LEU A 20 -9.45 4.50 -8.91
N THR A 21 -9.06 4.80 -10.14
CA THR A 21 -7.64 4.88 -10.53
C THR A 21 -7.23 6.30 -10.88
N SER A 22 -6.17 6.78 -10.24
CA SER A 22 -5.47 8.02 -10.56
C SER A 22 -4.03 7.94 -10.04
N LEU A 23 -3.23 8.99 -10.23
CA LEU A 23 -1.87 9.07 -9.62
C LEU A 23 -1.92 9.06 -8.09
N SER A 24 -2.94 9.67 -7.49
CA SER A 24 -3.16 9.65 -6.04
C SER A 24 -4.66 9.81 -5.75
N SER A 25 -5.40 8.71 -5.83
CA SER A 25 -6.86 8.75 -5.65
C SER A 25 -7.27 9.16 -4.25
N SER A 26 -6.50 8.80 -3.23
CA SER A 26 -6.76 9.16 -1.84
C SER A 26 -6.59 10.66 -1.53
N ASP A 27 -5.84 11.40 -2.36
CA ASP A 27 -5.60 12.83 -2.15
C ASP A 27 -6.69 13.72 -2.80
N HIS A 28 -7.71 13.12 -3.43
CA HIS A 28 -8.79 13.90 -4.03
C HIS A 28 -9.66 14.56 -2.93
N PRO A 29 -9.88 15.88 -2.97
CA PRO A 29 -10.56 16.62 -1.89
C PRO A 29 -11.96 16.08 -1.52
N GLN A 30 -12.62 15.43 -2.47
CA GLN A 30 -13.96 14.88 -2.29
C GLN A 30 -13.99 13.34 -2.27
N ILE A 31 -12.85 12.69 -2.00
CA ILE A 31 -12.75 11.23 -2.12
C ILE A 31 -13.78 10.52 -1.24
N LEU A 32 -13.97 10.95 -0.01
CA LEU A 32 -14.92 10.34 0.91
C LEU A 32 -16.37 10.47 0.40
N SER A 33 -16.75 11.64 -0.09
CA SER A 33 -18.09 11.88 -0.69
C SER A 33 -18.31 11.05 -1.96
N ILE A 34 -17.28 10.91 -2.80
CA ILE A 34 -17.32 10.07 -3.99
C ILE A 34 -17.56 8.61 -3.59
N MET A 35 -16.80 8.10 -2.61
CA MET A 35 -16.95 6.73 -2.12
C MET A 35 -18.31 6.48 -1.50
N ASP A 36 -18.81 7.40 -0.65
CA ASP A 36 -20.15 7.30 -0.05
C ASP A 36 -21.25 7.26 -1.13
N THR A 37 -21.11 8.05 -2.19
CA THR A 37 -22.05 8.08 -3.30
C THR A 37 -22.03 6.78 -4.11
N LEU A 38 -20.82 6.27 -4.41
CA LEU A 38 -20.66 5.01 -5.14
C LEU A 38 -21.12 3.82 -4.30
N ASN A 39 -20.79 3.76 -3.03
CA ASN A 39 -21.25 2.70 -2.12
C ASN A 39 -22.77 2.68 -2.05
N ARG A 40 -23.44 3.82 -1.86
CA ARG A 40 -24.90 3.92 -1.82
C ARG A 40 -25.55 3.41 -3.12
N GLU A 41 -24.96 3.72 -4.27
CA GLU A 41 -25.47 3.30 -5.58
C GLU A 41 -25.32 1.78 -5.80
N PHE A 42 -24.18 1.22 -5.38
CA PHE A 42 -23.79 -0.13 -5.76
C PHE A 42 -23.92 -1.18 -4.66
N GLN A 43 -24.17 -0.80 -3.41
CA GLN A 43 -24.27 -1.71 -2.26
C GLN A 43 -25.32 -2.82 -2.47
N SER A 44 -26.52 -2.45 -2.94
CA SER A 44 -27.61 -3.42 -3.22
C SER A 44 -27.25 -4.42 -4.32
N ARG A 45 -26.35 -4.04 -5.22
CA ARG A 45 -25.87 -4.86 -6.33
C ARG A 45 -24.62 -5.68 -5.99
N ARG A 46 -24.13 -5.56 -4.74
CA ARG A 46 -22.90 -6.22 -4.27
C ARG A 46 -21.66 -5.92 -5.13
N VAL A 47 -21.58 -4.72 -5.70
CA VAL A 47 -20.40 -4.24 -6.43
C VAL A 47 -19.48 -3.55 -5.43
N SER A 48 -18.22 -3.98 -5.38
CA SER A 48 -17.21 -3.38 -4.51
C SER A 48 -16.56 -2.17 -5.15
N ILE A 49 -16.24 -1.16 -4.33
CA ILE A 49 -15.45 -0.02 -4.75
C ILE A 49 -14.03 -0.23 -4.25
N ALA A 50 -13.07 -0.31 -5.19
CA ALA A 50 -11.67 -0.55 -4.89
C ALA A 50 -10.81 0.70 -5.16
N MET A 51 -9.80 0.90 -4.34
CA MET A 51 -8.72 1.85 -4.58
C MET A 51 -7.40 1.07 -4.65
N PRO A 52 -6.77 0.98 -5.82
CA PRO A 52 -5.62 0.10 -6.05
C PRO A 52 -4.39 0.46 -5.20
N SER A 53 -4.23 1.75 -4.87
CA SER A 53 -3.15 2.23 -4.02
C SER A 53 -3.67 3.33 -3.09
N LEU A 54 -3.34 3.20 -1.82
CA LEU A 54 -3.65 4.19 -0.82
C LEU A 54 -2.36 4.88 -0.37
N ARG A 55 -2.41 6.20 -0.33
CA ARG A 55 -1.38 6.96 0.36
C ARG A 55 -1.58 6.81 1.87
N VAL A 56 -0.50 6.62 2.58
CA VAL A 56 -0.51 6.62 4.04
C VAL A 56 -0.59 8.08 4.50
N ASN A 57 -1.74 8.47 5.02
CA ASN A 57 -2.03 9.81 5.56
C ASN A 57 -3.11 9.70 6.64
N ASP A 58 -3.45 10.83 7.25
CA ASP A 58 -4.44 10.90 8.34
C ASP A 58 -5.84 10.39 7.95
N GLU A 59 -6.18 10.44 6.66
CA GLU A 59 -7.50 10.00 6.15
C GLU A 59 -7.58 8.50 5.85
N ILE A 60 -6.46 7.77 5.91
CA ILE A 60 -6.39 6.35 5.52
C ILE A 60 -7.45 5.51 6.25
N LYS A 61 -7.70 5.78 7.53
CA LYS A 61 -8.69 5.06 8.33
C LYS A 61 -10.10 5.22 7.75
N SER A 62 -10.46 6.44 7.37
CA SER A 62 -11.77 6.77 6.80
C SER A 62 -11.99 6.14 5.43
N VAL A 63 -10.95 6.14 4.60
CA VAL A 63 -10.97 5.52 3.26
C VAL A 63 -11.09 4.00 3.36
N VAL A 64 -10.26 3.38 4.19
CA VAL A 64 -10.28 1.91 4.40
C VAL A 64 -11.62 1.44 4.96
N THR A 65 -12.24 2.22 5.85
CA THR A 65 -13.56 1.92 6.38
C THR A 65 -14.61 1.88 5.27
N ARG A 66 -14.62 2.85 4.36
CA ARG A 66 -15.57 2.91 3.24
C ARG A 66 -15.35 1.84 2.18
N MET A 67 -14.11 1.40 1.98
CA MET A 67 -13.80 0.27 1.09
C MET A 67 -14.32 -1.07 1.63
N ALA A 68 -14.51 -1.18 2.94
CA ALA A 68 -14.83 -2.44 3.62
C ALA A 68 -16.29 -2.91 3.44
N ASP A 69 -17.18 -2.09 2.84
CA ASP A 69 -18.61 -2.33 2.89
C ASP A 69 -19.10 -3.55 2.09
N VAL A 70 -18.40 -3.95 1.02
CA VAL A 70 -18.87 -5.04 0.13
C VAL A 70 -17.91 -6.24 0.09
N ARG A 71 -16.63 -6.05 -0.19
CA ARG A 71 -15.62 -7.13 -0.26
C ARG A 71 -14.29 -6.70 0.33
N LYS A 72 -13.68 -7.58 1.13
CA LYS A 72 -12.43 -7.33 1.85
C LYS A 72 -11.28 -8.15 1.27
N HIS A 73 -10.86 -7.84 0.05
CA HIS A 73 -9.81 -8.62 -0.62
C HIS A 73 -8.41 -8.31 -0.08
N GLY A 74 -8.04 -7.06 0.01
CA GLY A 74 -6.75 -6.63 0.51
C GLY A 74 -6.57 -5.11 0.42
N VAL A 75 -5.67 -4.59 1.22
CA VAL A 75 -5.27 -3.18 1.21
C VAL A 75 -3.85 -3.08 0.69
N THR A 76 -3.63 -2.12 -0.21
CA THR A 76 -2.29 -1.82 -0.73
C THR A 76 -1.85 -0.45 -0.21
N LEU A 77 -0.70 -0.42 0.45
CA LEU A 77 -0.08 0.78 1.00
C LEU A 77 1.30 0.97 0.37
N ALA A 78 1.70 2.22 0.15
CA ALA A 78 2.96 2.55 -0.48
C ALA A 78 3.85 3.40 0.44
N PRO A 79 4.50 2.81 1.47
CA PRO A 79 5.48 3.52 2.28
C PRO A 79 6.72 3.94 1.49
N GLU A 80 7.02 3.29 0.37
CA GLU A 80 8.13 3.47 -0.57
C GLU A 80 9.49 3.10 0.02
N VAL A 81 9.78 3.51 1.24
CA VAL A 81 10.99 3.19 2.01
C VAL A 81 10.63 3.01 3.49
N ALA A 82 11.48 2.31 4.23
CA ALA A 82 11.14 1.88 5.58
C ALA A 82 11.62 2.82 6.70
N THR A 83 12.47 3.79 6.40
CA THR A 83 13.04 4.68 7.44
C THR A 83 12.69 6.14 7.18
N ASP A 84 12.50 6.91 8.27
CA ASP A 84 12.22 8.35 8.19
C ASP A 84 13.33 9.09 7.44
N ARG A 85 14.58 8.66 7.65
CA ARG A 85 15.73 9.24 6.95
C ARG A 85 15.57 9.15 5.44
N LEU A 86 15.23 7.99 4.89
CA LEU A 86 15.01 7.82 3.45
C LEU A 86 13.70 8.47 3.00
N ARG A 87 12.64 8.45 3.79
CA ARG A 87 11.39 9.16 3.48
C ARG A 87 11.63 10.66 3.28
N ASN A 88 12.45 11.26 4.12
CA ASN A 88 12.84 12.66 3.97
C ASN A 88 13.62 12.90 2.67
N ILE A 89 14.53 11.98 2.29
CA ILE A 89 15.31 12.08 1.04
C ILE A 89 14.40 12.04 -0.20
N ILE A 90 13.38 11.20 -0.20
CA ILE A 90 12.42 11.10 -1.32
C ILE A 90 11.22 12.03 -1.18
N ASN A 91 11.23 12.93 -0.21
CA ASN A 91 10.15 13.86 0.11
C ASN A 91 8.78 13.16 0.30
N LYS A 92 8.78 12.03 1.01
CA LYS A 92 7.57 11.27 1.32
C LYS A 92 7.16 11.55 2.77
N GLY A 93 6.27 12.52 2.98
CA GLY A 93 5.79 12.94 4.31
C GLY A 93 4.83 11.91 4.94
N ILE A 94 5.32 10.71 5.24
CA ILE A 94 4.57 9.65 5.90
C ILE A 94 5.24 9.34 7.24
N LYS A 95 4.44 9.14 8.29
CA LYS A 95 4.89 8.67 9.60
C LYS A 95 4.62 7.18 9.76
N ASP A 96 5.47 6.50 10.50
CA ASP A 96 5.28 5.08 10.82
C ASP A 96 3.95 4.82 11.53
N ASP A 97 3.56 5.72 12.44
CA ASP A 97 2.32 5.60 13.20
C ASP A 97 1.09 5.62 12.30
N ASP A 98 1.06 6.44 11.24
CA ASP A 98 -0.05 6.50 10.29
C ASP A 98 -0.20 5.17 9.55
N LEU A 99 0.95 4.59 9.13
CA LEU A 99 0.97 3.27 8.50
C LEU A 99 0.42 2.18 9.43
N TYR A 100 0.93 2.13 10.67
CA TYR A 100 0.53 1.08 11.61
C TYR A 100 -0.91 1.25 12.07
N GLN A 101 -1.39 2.47 12.26
CA GLN A 101 -2.78 2.75 12.59
C GLN A 101 -3.73 2.42 11.42
N GLY A 102 -3.33 2.73 10.18
CA GLY A 102 -4.07 2.34 8.98
C GLY A 102 -4.17 0.81 8.85
N ALA A 103 -3.05 0.11 9.09
CA ALA A 103 -3.01 -1.34 9.10
C ALA A 103 -3.91 -1.93 10.21
N HIS A 104 -3.80 -1.40 11.42
CA HIS A 104 -4.62 -1.81 12.56
C HIS A 104 -6.12 -1.68 12.24
N GLN A 105 -6.55 -0.56 11.68
CA GLN A 105 -7.94 -0.34 11.29
C GLN A 105 -8.38 -1.31 10.19
N ALA A 106 -7.53 -1.54 9.18
CA ALA A 106 -7.83 -2.49 8.12
C ALA A 106 -8.05 -3.91 8.67
N TRP A 107 -7.18 -4.35 9.59
CA TRP A 107 -7.36 -5.65 10.25
C TRP A 107 -8.66 -5.72 11.04
N LYS A 108 -9.01 -4.70 11.84
CA LYS A 108 -10.28 -4.63 12.59
C LYS A 108 -11.50 -4.72 11.68
N LEU A 109 -11.43 -4.14 10.51
CA LEU A 109 -12.49 -4.20 9.51
C LEU A 109 -12.57 -5.56 8.80
N GLY A 110 -11.65 -6.50 9.12
CA GLY A 110 -11.67 -7.88 8.61
C GLY A 110 -10.95 -8.08 7.28
N TYR A 111 -10.10 -7.15 6.85
CA TYR A 111 -9.14 -7.45 5.77
C TYR A 111 -8.22 -8.57 6.21
N THR A 112 -7.83 -9.45 5.30
CA THR A 112 -7.00 -10.63 5.60
C THR A 112 -5.61 -10.55 4.99
N LYS A 113 -5.42 -9.66 4.02
CA LYS A 113 -4.17 -9.49 3.27
C LYS A 113 -3.82 -8.02 3.15
N MET A 114 -2.52 -7.73 3.24
CA MET A 114 -2.00 -6.38 3.01
C MET A 114 -0.79 -6.43 2.11
N LYS A 115 -0.71 -5.50 1.16
CA LYS A 115 0.43 -5.36 0.26
C LYS A 115 1.12 -4.04 0.54
N LEU A 116 2.43 -4.08 0.75
CA LEU A 116 3.28 -2.92 0.95
C LEU A 116 4.22 -2.78 -0.27
N TYR A 117 4.30 -1.57 -0.81
CA TYR A 117 5.26 -1.27 -1.87
C TYR A 117 6.48 -0.57 -1.32
N PHE A 118 7.65 -1.08 -1.70
CA PHE A 118 8.95 -0.51 -1.35
C PHE A 118 9.84 -0.39 -2.59
N MET A 119 10.84 0.48 -2.47
CA MET A 119 11.96 0.57 -3.38
C MET A 119 13.26 0.24 -2.64
N MET A 120 14.22 -0.34 -3.37
CA MET A 120 15.60 -0.54 -2.91
C MET A 120 16.58 0.06 -3.91
N GLY A 121 17.75 0.48 -3.45
CA GLY A 121 18.79 1.08 -4.28
C GLY A 121 18.70 2.60 -4.39
N ILE A 122 17.96 3.24 -3.51
CA ILE A 122 17.87 4.71 -3.42
C ILE A 122 19.23 5.29 -3.04
N PRO A 123 19.61 6.47 -3.55
CA PRO A 123 20.82 7.17 -3.12
C PRO A 123 20.89 7.29 -1.59
N SER A 124 22.06 7.04 -1.02
CA SER A 124 22.34 7.05 0.43
C SER A 124 21.68 5.94 1.25
N GLU A 125 21.04 4.95 0.60
CA GLU A 125 20.46 3.78 1.29
C GLU A 125 21.55 2.95 1.98
N THR A 126 21.30 2.57 3.21
CA THR A 126 22.14 1.71 4.05
C THR A 126 21.53 0.32 4.21
N ARG A 127 22.31 -0.59 4.80
CA ARG A 127 21.84 -1.94 5.13
C ARG A 127 20.71 -1.90 6.16
N GLU A 128 20.77 -0.96 7.09
CA GLU A 128 19.75 -0.75 8.13
C GLU A 128 18.41 -0.33 7.52
N ASP A 129 18.44 0.51 6.47
CA ASP A 129 17.23 0.92 5.74
C ASP A 129 16.57 -0.29 5.04
N LEU A 130 17.38 -1.14 4.42
CA LEU A 130 16.89 -2.38 3.78
C LEU A 130 16.30 -3.35 4.81
N LEU A 131 16.97 -3.55 5.95
CA LEU A 131 16.44 -4.37 7.05
C LEU A 131 15.13 -3.78 7.60
N GLY A 132 15.00 -2.46 7.58
CA GLY A 132 13.78 -1.74 7.93
C GLY A 132 12.57 -2.21 7.13
N ILE A 133 12.73 -2.57 5.84
CA ILE A 133 11.63 -3.09 5.01
C ILE A 133 11.04 -4.36 5.61
N VAL A 134 11.89 -5.29 6.02
CA VAL A 134 11.45 -6.55 6.64
C VAL A 134 10.78 -6.28 7.99
N LYS A 135 11.41 -5.47 8.84
CA LYS A 135 10.87 -5.10 10.16
C LYS A 135 9.52 -4.40 10.07
N MET A 136 9.35 -3.47 9.12
CA MET A 136 8.09 -2.77 8.91
C MET A 136 6.99 -3.74 8.46
N ALA A 137 7.28 -4.63 7.51
CA ALA A 137 6.32 -5.64 7.06
C ALA A 137 5.92 -6.60 8.18
N GLU A 138 6.87 -7.02 9.02
CA GLU A 138 6.61 -7.84 10.21
C GLU A 138 5.76 -7.09 11.24
N ARG A 139 6.05 -5.82 11.51
CA ARG A 139 5.26 -4.99 12.41
C ARG A 139 3.82 -4.84 11.92
N VAL A 140 3.61 -4.56 10.63
CA VAL A 140 2.26 -4.51 10.03
C VAL A 140 1.52 -5.85 10.20
N SER A 141 2.22 -6.98 10.06
CA SER A 141 1.65 -8.32 10.31
C SER A 141 1.23 -8.50 11.77
N PHE A 142 2.05 -8.04 12.72
CA PHE A 142 1.75 -8.07 14.16
C PHE A 142 0.55 -7.19 14.53
N GLU A 143 0.29 -6.09 13.80
CA GLU A 143 -0.84 -5.20 14.08
C GLU A 143 -2.19 -5.94 13.99
N ARG A 144 -2.29 -7.04 13.25
CA ARG A 144 -3.49 -7.88 13.25
C ARG A 144 -3.75 -8.52 14.62
N LYS A 145 -2.69 -9.03 15.27
CA LYS A 145 -2.77 -9.57 16.63
C LYS A 145 -3.11 -8.48 17.63
N ASN A 146 -2.47 -7.31 17.52
CA ASN A 146 -2.74 -6.15 18.36
C ASN A 146 -4.18 -5.64 18.21
N ALA A 147 -4.77 -5.78 17.02
CA ALA A 147 -6.17 -5.45 16.75
C ALA A 147 -7.18 -6.46 17.31
N GLY A 148 -6.73 -7.52 17.99
CA GLY A 148 -7.61 -8.56 18.55
C GLY A 148 -8.20 -9.52 17.51
N CYS A 149 -7.66 -9.55 16.28
CA CYS A 149 -8.22 -10.36 15.19
C CYS A 149 -7.63 -11.78 15.12
N GLY A 150 -6.89 -12.20 16.14
CA GLY A 150 -6.23 -13.51 16.23
C GLY A 150 -5.11 -13.69 15.17
N GLY A 151 -3.98 -14.23 15.59
CA GLY A 151 -2.84 -14.55 14.73
C GLY A 151 -2.23 -13.36 13.97
N LEU A 152 -1.24 -13.66 13.14
CA LEU A 152 -0.55 -12.67 12.32
C LEU A 152 -1.30 -12.38 11.01
N GLY A 153 -1.21 -11.13 10.52
CA GLY A 153 -1.77 -10.73 9.24
C GLY A 153 -0.90 -11.18 8.07
N GLN A 154 -1.50 -11.58 6.95
CA GLN A 154 -0.76 -11.88 5.74
C GLN A 154 -0.28 -10.58 5.09
N VAL A 155 1.02 -10.37 5.03
CA VAL A 155 1.65 -9.18 4.44
C VAL A 155 2.56 -9.58 3.29
N LYS A 156 2.41 -8.90 2.16
CA LYS A 156 3.29 -9.02 1.01
C LYS A 156 4.05 -7.71 0.83
N ALA A 157 5.35 -7.71 1.07
CA ALA A 157 6.22 -6.59 0.76
C ALA A 157 6.77 -6.76 -0.67
N ALA A 158 6.28 -5.94 -1.59
CA ALA A 158 6.77 -5.89 -2.97
C ALA A 158 7.87 -4.84 -3.05
N VAL A 159 9.09 -5.29 -3.33
CA VAL A 159 10.28 -4.43 -3.36
C VAL A 159 10.78 -4.31 -4.80
N SER A 160 10.71 -3.13 -5.37
CA SER A 160 11.23 -2.81 -6.71
C SER A 160 12.59 -2.15 -6.63
N THR A 161 13.41 -2.31 -7.67
CA THR A 161 14.66 -1.57 -7.78
C THR A 161 14.37 -0.13 -8.18
N PHE A 162 14.99 0.83 -7.49
CA PHE A 162 14.93 2.24 -7.85
C PHE A 162 15.57 2.47 -9.22
N ILE A 163 14.85 3.16 -10.09
CA ILE A 163 15.31 3.56 -11.42
C ILE A 163 15.23 5.10 -11.51
N PRO A 164 16.37 5.80 -11.63
CA PRO A 164 16.36 7.23 -11.84
C PRO A 164 15.58 7.60 -13.11
N LYS A 165 14.70 8.60 -13.01
CA LYS A 165 13.91 9.07 -14.15
C LYS A 165 14.32 10.47 -14.54
N ALA A 166 14.31 10.76 -15.84
CA ALA A 166 14.50 12.10 -16.36
C ALA A 166 13.51 13.09 -15.74
N LEU A 167 13.93 14.34 -15.62
CA LEU A 167 13.14 15.45 -15.05
C LEU A 167 12.72 15.26 -13.57
N THR A 168 13.46 14.41 -12.83
CA THR A 168 13.30 14.25 -11.39
C THR A 168 14.59 14.68 -10.67
N PRO A 169 14.53 15.00 -9.35
CA PRO A 169 15.74 15.34 -8.58
C PRO A 169 16.83 14.27 -8.63
N PHE A 170 16.45 13.02 -8.84
CA PHE A 170 17.37 11.87 -8.87
C PHE A 170 17.92 11.54 -10.27
N GLN A 171 17.60 12.32 -11.31
CA GLN A 171 17.94 12.00 -12.70
C GLN A 171 19.44 11.78 -12.94
N TRP A 172 20.31 12.37 -12.12
CA TRP A 172 21.77 12.29 -12.26
C TRP A 172 22.40 11.20 -11.37
N HIS A 173 21.61 10.47 -10.60
CA HIS A 173 22.11 9.36 -9.79
C HIS A 173 22.24 8.10 -10.63
N ALA A 174 23.26 7.30 -10.32
CA ALA A 174 23.43 6.01 -10.97
C ALA A 174 22.44 4.97 -10.42
N GLN A 175 21.90 4.14 -11.29
CA GLN A 175 21.19 2.94 -10.89
C GLN A 175 22.16 1.91 -10.29
N ARG A 176 21.70 1.11 -9.32
CA ARG A 176 22.51 0.03 -8.76
C ARG A 176 22.80 -1.04 -9.81
N ARG A 177 24.01 -1.60 -9.75
CA ARG A 177 24.44 -2.68 -10.67
C ARG A 177 23.62 -3.95 -10.44
N PRO A 178 23.44 -4.80 -11.47
CA PRO A 178 22.65 -6.04 -11.36
C PRO A 178 23.13 -7.00 -10.27
N GLU A 179 24.44 -7.07 -10.04
CA GLU A 179 25.06 -7.93 -9.01
C GLU A 179 24.59 -7.51 -7.61
N TRP A 180 24.64 -6.20 -7.32
CA TRP A 180 24.15 -5.63 -6.08
C TRP A 180 22.65 -5.90 -5.88
N VAL A 181 21.85 -5.75 -6.94
CA VAL A 181 20.40 -6.02 -6.91
C VAL A 181 20.14 -7.47 -6.56
N LYS A 182 20.86 -8.42 -7.19
CA LYS A 182 20.74 -9.86 -6.94
C LYS A 182 21.10 -10.21 -5.49
N GLU A 183 22.19 -9.66 -5.00
CA GLU A 183 22.67 -9.89 -3.64
C GLU A 183 21.69 -9.31 -2.59
N THR A 184 21.22 -8.08 -2.80
CA THR A 184 20.27 -7.43 -1.92
C THR A 184 18.94 -8.19 -1.86
N LYS A 185 18.43 -8.68 -2.98
CA LYS A 185 17.23 -9.54 -3.00
C LYS A 185 17.42 -10.78 -2.14
N LYS A 186 18.58 -11.45 -2.27
CA LYS A 186 18.91 -12.62 -1.44
C LYS A 186 18.92 -12.24 0.04
N GLN A 187 19.57 -11.15 0.41
CA GLN A 187 19.62 -10.67 1.80
C GLN A 187 18.21 -10.39 2.36
N LEU A 188 17.34 -9.72 1.60
CA LEU A 188 15.96 -9.47 2.02
C LEU A 188 15.17 -10.76 2.28
N TRP A 189 15.36 -11.79 1.46
CA TRP A 189 14.76 -13.10 1.68
C TRP A 189 15.34 -13.81 2.91
N ASP A 190 16.65 -13.76 3.11
CA ASP A 190 17.34 -14.37 4.25
C ASP A 190 16.94 -13.72 5.58
N TRP A 191 16.58 -12.44 5.57
CA TRP A 191 16.11 -11.71 6.76
C TRP A 191 14.64 -11.97 7.10
N GLN A 192 13.83 -12.44 6.15
CA GLN A 192 12.43 -12.75 6.39
C GLN A 192 12.31 -13.94 7.35
N ARG A 193 11.68 -13.75 8.50
CA ARG A 193 11.52 -14.78 9.54
C ARG A 193 10.09 -15.26 9.70
N LEU A 194 9.11 -14.40 9.46
CA LEU A 194 7.70 -14.72 9.66
C LEU A 194 7.09 -15.33 8.40
N ARG A 195 6.45 -16.49 8.53
CA ARG A 195 5.70 -17.13 7.43
C ARG A 195 4.53 -16.29 6.91
N ALA A 196 3.96 -15.42 7.78
CA ALA A 196 2.87 -14.52 7.42
C ALA A 196 3.33 -13.32 6.57
N VAL A 197 4.63 -13.06 6.50
CA VAL A 197 5.24 -12.00 5.67
C VAL A 197 5.89 -12.65 4.46
N LYS A 198 5.65 -12.12 3.26
CA LYS A 198 6.30 -12.57 2.02
C LYS A 198 7.00 -11.38 1.36
N ILE A 199 8.30 -11.48 1.22
CA ILE A 199 9.10 -10.52 0.43
C ILE A 199 9.06 -10.97 -1.03
N GLN A 200 8.71 -10.05 -1.92
CA GLN A 200 8.72 -10.23 -3.37
C GLN A 200 9.56 -9.13 -4.00
N CYS A 201 10.63 -9.48 -4.70
CA CYS A 201 11.51 -8.57 -5.42
C CYS A 201 11.51 -8.89 -6.93
#